data_bfb10e58c4ff904bd979cb1d5b7615d8
#
_entry.id   bfb10e58c4ff904bd979cb1d5b7615d8
#
_cell.length_a   1.000
_cell.length_b   1.000
_cell.length_c   1.000
_cell.angle_alpha   90.00
_cell.angle_beta   90.00
_cell.angle_gamma   90.00
#
_symmetry.space_group_name_H-M   'P 1'
#
loop_
_entity.id
_entity.type
_entity.pdbx_description
1 polymer ?
#
loop_
_entity_poly.entity_id
_entity_poly.type
_entity_poly.pdbx_seq_one_letter_code
_entity_poly.pdbx_strand_id
1 'polypeptide(L)'
;ANRYTEGMKKALQNRELIKECLNEYRDEQHKMKPEDVYWPVAAFCCKCNKDETEITDYDGEYGITYKCNACGHVEKGDLRTSKEFKLGWRVDWPMRWNEEQVCFEPGGKDHISPGGSYDTAKLVSKRLYNWDAPVTMKYDFVKLKGVPGKMSSSKGKVISLVDALEVYQPEVLRYIFASNKVDHEFSISFDLDVITIYEAYDRTERMVWGVEEPKEKDPAKKEQILLREKRLYELSQTGDMPK
;
A
#
# COMPACT_ATOMS: atom_id res chain seq x y z
N ALA A 1 -20.29 11.89 -12.27
CA ALA A 1 -20.28 10.44 -12.11
C ALA A 1 -19.07 10.02 -11.31
N ASN A 2 -19.23 9.05 -10.44
CA ASN A 2 -18.11 8.46 -9.72
C ASN A 2 -17.24 7.70 -10.73
N ARG A 3 -15.94 7.97 -10.77
CA ARG A 3 -15.00 7.41 -11.77
C ARG A 3 -15.04 5.87 -11.82
N TYR A 4 -15.24 5.21 -10.69
CA TYR A 4 -15.21 3.75 -10.58
C TYR A 4 -16.59 3.07 -10.66
N THR A 5 -17.65 3.80 -11.02
CA THR A 5 -19.02 3.28 -11.04
C THR A 5 -19.17 2.01 -11.89
N GLU A 6 -18.61 2.01 -13.10
CA GLU A 6 -18.71 0.86 -14.00
C GLU A 6 -17.89 -0.34 -13.48
N GLY A 7 -16.73 -0.11 -12.92
CA GLY A 7 -15.91 -1.14 -12.27
C GLY A 7 -16.61 -1.78 -11.08
N MET A 8 -17.30 -0.99 -10.26
CA MET A 8 -18.09 -1.46 -9.13
C MET A 8 -19.34 -2.26 -9.57
N LYS A 9 -20.06 -1.74 -10.57
CA LYS A 9 -21.19 -2.46 -11.19
C LYS A 9 -20.76 -3.81 -11.72
N LYS A 10 -19.66 -3.86 -12.47
CA LYS A 10 -19.11 -5.10 -13.01
C LYS A 10 -18.75 -6.10 -11.91
N ALA A 11 -18.18 -5.64 -10.79
CA ALA A 11 -17.91 -6.49 -9.64
C ALA A 11 -19.19 -7.06 -9.02
N LEU A 12 -20.23 -6.26 -8.86
CA LEU A 12 -21.51 -6.69 -8.30
C LEU A 12 -22.21 -7.72 -9.20
N GLN A 13 -22.21 -7.49 -10.51
CA GLN A 13 -22.83 -8.41 -11.49
C GLN A 13 -22.09 -9.75 -11.58
N ASN A 14 -20.80 -9.79 -11.19
CA ASN A 14 -19.96 -10.99 -11.25
C ASN A 14 -19.49 -11.45 -9.84
N ARG A 15 -20.30 -11.22 -8.82
CA ARG A 15 -19.95 -11.51 -7.43
C ARG A 15 -19.61 -12.99 -7.17
N GLU A 16 -20.25 -13.93 -7.89
CA GLU A 16 -19.95 -15.36 -7.75
C GLU A 16 -18.55 -15.70 -8.29
N LEU A 17 -18.16 -15.16 -9.45
CA LEU A 17 -16.81 -15.30 -9.97
C LEU A 17 -15.77 -14.75 -8.99
N ILE A 18 -16.05 -13.60 -8.36
CA ILE A 18 -15.16 -13.03 -7.35
C ILE A 18 -15.07 -13.95 -6.14
N LYS A 19 -16.19 -14.49 -5.67
CA LYS A 19 -16.27 -15.46 -4.57
C LYS A 19 -15.38 -16.68 -4.84
N GLU A 20 -15.43 -17.23 -6.07
CA GLU A 20 -14.56 -18.32 -6.51
C GLU A 20 -13.07 -17.92 -6.42
N CYS A 21 -12.69 -16.76 -6.99
CA CYS A 21 -11.32 -16.25 -6.92
C CYS A 21 -10.82 -16.07 -5.49
N LEU A 22 -11.67 -15.58 -4.59
CA LEU A 22 -11.34 -15.42 -3.18
C LEU A 22 -11.13 -16.77 -2.49
N ASN A 23 -11.91 -17.78 -2.85
CA ASN A 23 -11.83 -19.11 -2.26
C ASN A 23 -10.59 -19.92 -2.70
N GLU A 24 -9.97 -19.58 -3.85
CA GLU A 24 -8.77 -20.29 -4.30
C GLU A 24 -7.58 -20.18 -3.32
N TYR A 25 -7.52 -19.09 -2.54
CA TYR A 25 -6.45 -18.83 -1.58
C TYR A 25 -6.90 -18.92 -0.12
N ARG A 26 -8.09 -19.48 0.14
CA ARG A 26 -8.59 -19.73 1.49
C ARG A 26 -8.42 -21.19 1.85
N ASP A 27 -8.06 -21.43 3.10
CA ASP A 27 -8.11 -22.78 3.69
C ASP A 27 -9.56 -23.26 3.73
N GLU A 28 -9.77 -24.56 3.70
CA GLU A 28 -11.09 -25.19 3.66
C GLU A 28 -12.06 -24.67 4.75
N GLN A 29 -11.54 -24.36 5.95
CA GLN A 29 -12.34 -23.84 7.05
C GLN A 29 -12.84 -22.39 6.85
N HIS A 30 -12.19 -21.63 6.00
CA HIS A 30 -12.51 -20.21 5.73
C HIS A 30 -13.10 -19.98 4.35
N LYS A 31 -13.29 -21.03 3.55
CA LYS A 31 -13.98 -20.93 2.27
C LYS A 31 -15.44 -20.53 2.46
N MET A 32 -15.88 -19.59 1.66
CA MET A 32 -17.31 -19.27 1.53
C MET A 32 -18.00 -20.44 0.85
N LYS A 33 -19.12 -20.88 1.42
CA LYS A 33 -19.91 -21.98 0.88
C LYS A 33 -20.70 -21.54 -0.35
N PRO A 34 -21.16 -22.47 -1.19
CA PRO A 34 -21.99 -22.12 -2.36
C PRO A 34 -23.24 -21.29 -1.99
N GLU A 35 -23.88 -21.61 -0.87
CA GLU A 35 -25.08 -20.93 -0.38
C GLU A 35 -24.83 -19.55 0.24
N ASP A 36 -23.59 -19.22 0.60
CA ASP A 36 -23.26 -17.92 1.20
C ASP A 36 -23.42 -16.80 0.17
N VAL A 37 -24.20 -15.80 0.49
CA VAL A 37 -24.30 -14.60 -0.33
C VAL A 37 -23.08 -13.72 -0.12
N TYR A 38 -22.33 -13.47 -1.18
CA TYR A 38 -21.17 -12.58 -1.13
C TYR A 38 -21.49 -11.24 -1.79
N TRP A 39 -21.20 -10.17 -1.08
CA TRP A 39 -21.27 -8.80 -1.61
C TRP A 39 -19.85 -8.23 -1.70
N PRO A 40 -19.35 -7.90 -2.90
CA PRO A 40 -18.04 -7.27 -3.07
C PRO A 40 -17.98 -5.83 -2.59
N VAL A 41 -19.10 -5.25 -2.23
CA VAL A 41 -19.29 -3.86 -1.80
C VAL A 41 -19.72 -3.79 -0.35
N ALA A 42 -19.29 -2.74 0.34
CA ALA A 42 -19.77 -2.32 1.65
C ALA A 42 -20.25 -0.86 1.59
N ALA A 43 -21.07 -0.44 2.54
CA ALA A 43 -21.55 0.92 2.64
C ALA A 43 -21.18 1.58 3.97
N PHE A 44 -20.96 2.89 3.96
CA PHE A 44 -21.03 3.71 5.16
C PHE A 44 -22.46 4.24 5.30
N CYS A 45 -23.01 4.14 6.49
CA CYS A 45 -24.37 4.65 6.73
C CYS A 45 -24.41 6.17 6.51
N CYS A 46 -25.27 6.64 5.60
CA CYS A 46 -25.45 8.07 5.31
C CYS A 46 -25.96 8.86 6.52
N LYS A 47 -26.61 8.18 7.51
CA LYS A 47 -27.18 8.80 8.70
C LYS A 47 -26.20 8.91 9.87
N CYS A 48 -25.43 7.84 10.20
CA CYS A 48 -24.56 7.80 11.35
C CYS A 48 -23.06 7.65 11.01
N ASN A 49 -22.74 7.55 9.72
CA ASN A 49 -21.40 7.44 9.17
C ASN A 49 -20.58 6.24 9.66
N LYS A 50 -21.25 5.19 10.19
CA LYS A 50 -20.61 3.94 10.57
C LYS A 50 -20.61 2.95 9.41
N ASP A 51 -19.68 2.02 9.38
CA ASP A 51 -19.55 0.94 8.39
C ASP A 51 -20.19 -0.39 8.86
N GLU A 52 -20.91 -0.37 9.97
CA GLU A 52 -21.71 -1.48 10.48
C GLU A 52 -22.97 -1.66 9.63
N THR A 53 -22.81 -1.91 8.34
CA THR A 53 -23.92 -2.02 7.37
C THR A 53 -23.95 -3.39 6.71
N GLU A 54 -25.13 -3.82 6.32
CA GLU A 54 -25.39 -5.04 5.58
C GLU A 54 -26.08 -4.70 4.26
N ILE A 55 -25.55 -5.18 3.14
CA ILE A 55 -26.20 -5.05 1.84
C ILE A 55 -27.33 -6.04 1.78
N THR A 56 -28.54 -5.55 1.54
CA THR A 56 -29.78 -6.36 1.53
C THR A 56 -30.31 -6.61 0.13
N ASP A 57 -30.03 -5.72 -0.84
CA ASP A 57 -30.51 -5.86 -2.19
C ASP A 57 -29.63 -5.13 -3.20
N TYR A 58 -29.65 -5.61 -4.45
CA TYR A 58 -29.00 -5.00 -5.61
C TYR A 58 -29.90 -5.18 -6.83
N ASP A 59 -30.26 -4.09 -7.52
CA ASP A 59 -31.19 -4.09 -8.63
C ASP A 59 -30.63 -4.63 -9.96
N GLY A 60 -29.38 -5.06 -9.97
CA GLY A 60 -28.65 -5.54 -11.16
C GLY A 60 -28.02 -4.44 -11.98
N GLU A 61 -28.23 -3.17 -11.67
CA GLU A 61 -27.72 -1.99 -12.37
C GLU A 61 -26.87 -1.10 -11.43
N TYR A 62 -27.45 -0.05 -10.87
CA TYR A 62 -26.72 0.90 -10.04
C TYR A 62 -27.28 1.06 -8.63
N GLY A 63 -28.47 0.53 -8.38
CA GLY A 63 -29.17 0.67 -7.11
C GLY A 63 -28.77 -0.40 -6.10
N ILE A 64 -28.28 0.01 -4.94
CA ILE A 64 -27.90 -0.86 -3.82
C ILE A 64 -28.70 -0.45 -2.60
N THR A 65 -29.35 -1.43 -1.95
CA THR A 65 -30.01 -1.22 -0.67
C THR A 65 -29.15 -1.77 0.45
N TYR A 66 -28.99 -1.01 1.51
CA TYR A 66 -28.33 -1.47 2.72
C TYR A 66 -29.12 -1.12 3.97
N LYS A 67 -28.89 -1.88 5.04
CA LYS A 67 -29.37 -1.64 6.40
C LYS A 67 -28.18 -1.39 7.31
N CYS A 68 -28.29 -0.34 8.12
CA CYS A 68 -27.29 -0.06 9.16
C CYS A 68 -27.66 -0.79 10.45
N ASN A 69 -26.76 -1.65 10.94
CA ASN A 69 -26.96 -2.38 12.18
C ASN A 69 -26.75 -1.51 13.43
N ALA A 70 -26.00 -0.39 13.30
CA ALA A 70 -25.77 0.53 14.41
C ALA A 70 -26.96 1.45 14.73
N CYS A 71 -27.69 1.93 13.70
CA CYS A 71 -28.79 2.90 13.89
C CYS A 71 -30.12 2.47 13.29
N GLY A 72 -30.20 1.28 12.68
CA GLY A 72 -31.41 0.75 12.06
C GLY A 72 -31.84 1.42 10.74
N HIS A 73 -31.08 2.39 10.25
CA HIS A 73 -31.40 3.10 9.01
C HIS A 73 -31.30 2.17 7.80
N VAL A 74 -32.27 2.28 6.90
CA VAL A 74 -32.29 1.59 5.60
C VAL A 74 -32.24 2.64 4.51
N GLU A 75 -31.36 2.46 3.54
CA GLU A 75 -31.18 3.38 2.43
C GLU A 75 -31.04 2.62 1.11
N LYS A 76 -31.58 3.18 0.03
CA LYS A 76 -31.29 2.77 -1.34
C LYS A 76 -30.43 3.84 -2.01
N GLY A 77 -29.17 3.58 -2.19
CA GLY A 77 -28.25 4.48 -2.88
C GLY A 77 -28.04 4.08 -4.34
N ASP A 78 -27.53 5.01 -5.12
CA ASP A 78 -27.16 4.83 -6.52
C ASP A 78 -25.64 5.00 -6.68
N LEU A 79 -24.95 4.01 -7.22
CA LEU A 79 -23.50 4.01 -7.41
C LEU A 79 -22.96 5.21 -8.19
N ARG A 80 -23.78 5.83 -9.03
CA ARG A 80 -23.41 6.98 -9.86
C ARG A 80 -23.31 8.29 -9.08
N THR A 81 -24.09 8.39 -7.99
CA THR A 81 -24.26 9.62 -7.22
C THR A 81 -23.88 9.50 -5.76
N SER A 82 -24.03 8.33 -5.17
CA SER A 82 -23.75 8.03 -3.79
C SER A 82 -22.23 7.93 -3.53
N LYS A 83 -21.79 8.39 -2.36
CA LYS A 83 -20.38 8.36 -1.93
C LYS A 83 -20.11 7.31 -0.85
N GLU A 84 -21.16 6.72 -0.33
CA GLU A 84 -21.13 5.78 0.79
C GLU A 84 -20.61 4.38 0.45
N PHE A 85 -20.60 4.00 -0.83
CA PHE A 85 -20.22 2.66 -1.27
C PHE A 85 -18.73 2.52 -1.53
N LYS A 86 -18.15 1.42 -1.09
CA LYS A 86 -16.77 1.02 -1.36
C LYS A 86 -16.69 -0.46 -1.69
N LEU A 87 -15.81 -0.85 -2.59
CA LEU A 87 -15.43 -2.25 -2.78
C LEU A 87 -14.56 -2.75 -1.63
N GLY A 88 -14.67 -4.04 -1.32
CA GLY A 88 -13.70 -4.70 -0.48
C GLY A 88 -12.28 -4.63 -1.10
N TRP A 89 -11.24 -4.49 -0.26
CA TRP A 89 -9.85 -4.26 -0.69
C TRP A 89 -9.39 -5.20 -1.81
N ARG A 90 -9.66 -6.50 -1.68
CA ARG A 90 -9.20 -7.51 -2.65
C ARG A 90 -9.91 -7.44 -4.00
N VAL A 91 -10.95 -6.62 -4.12
CA VAL A 91 -11.72 -6.36 -5.35
C VAL A 91 -11.50 -4.92 -5.83
N ASP A 92 -11.38 -3.95 -4.91
CA ASP A 92 -11.08 -2.55 -5.24
C ASP A 92 -9.73 -2.42 -5.93
N TRP A 93 -8.72 -3.13 -5.44
CA TRP A 93 -7.36 -3.07 -5.96
C TRP A 93 -7.27 -3.51 -7.44
N PRO A 94 -7.71 -4.72 -7.84
CA PRO A 94 -7.70 -5.11 -9.25
C PRO A 94 -8.64 -4.28 -10.14
N MET A 95 -9.73 -3.77 -9.61
CA MET A 95 -10.58 -2.84 -10.34
C MET A 95 -9.81 -1.56 -10.69
N ARG A 96 -9.06 -1.00 -9.73
CA ARG A 96 -8.23 0.18 -9.96
C ARG A 96 -7.08 -0.09 -10.92
N TRP A 97 -6.46 -1.27 -10.88
CA TRP A 97 -5.43 -1.64 -11.85
C TRP A 97 -5.94 -1.51 -13.29
N ASN A 98 -7.14 -1.98 -13.54
CA ASN A 98 -7.77 -1.87 -14.86
C ASN A 98 -8.13 -0.42 -15.20
N GLU A 99 -8.80 0.29 -14.30
CA GLU A 99 -9.29 1.66 -14.55
C GLU A 99 -8.14 2.68 -14.72
N GLU A 100 -7.07 2.51 -13.96
CA GLU A 100 -5.89 3.39 -13.96
C GLU A 100 -4.79 2.89 -14.91
N GLN A 101 -4.97 1.71 -15.54
CA GLN A 101 -3.97 1.07 -16.41
C GLN A 101 -2.62 0.89 -15.72
N VAL A 102 -2.64 0.41 -14.48
CA VAL A 102 -1.45 0.26 -13.64
C VAL A 102 -0.56 -0.86 -14.17
N CYS A 103 0.71 -0.54 -14.46
CA CYS A 103 1.71 -1.50 -14.93
C CYS A 103 2.72 -1.91 -13.87
N PHE A 104 2.91 -1.08 -12.84
CA PHE A 104 3.83 -1.34 -11.73
C PHE A 104 3.20 -0.93 -10.40
N GLU A 105 3.22 -1.84 -9.42
CA GLU A 105 2.61 -1.65 -8.09
C GLU A 105 3.52 -2.23 -7.00
N PRO A 106 4.34 -1.44 -6.30
CA PRO A 106 5.08 -1.94 -5.15
C PRO A 106 4.12 -2.24 -3.99
N GLY A 107 4.35 -3.34 -3.29
CA GLY A 107 3.47 -3.77 -2.20
C GLY A 107 4.22 -4.25 -0.97
N GLY A 108 3.63 -4.01 0.20
CA GLY A 108 4.14 -4.52 1.47
C GLY A 108 4.14 -6.05 1.51
N LYS A 109 5.07 -6.62 2.26
CA LYS A 109 5.27 -8.08 2.34
C LYS A 109 4.01 -8.84 2.77
N ASP A 110 3.15 -8.24 3.56
CA ASP A 110 1.89 -8.83 4.01
C ASP A 110 0.84 -8.95 2.89
N HIS A 111 0.98 -8.17 1.83
CA HIS A 111 0.12 -8.23 0.63
C HIS A 111 0.72 -9.08 -0.49
N ILE A 112 2.05 -9.04 -0.67
CA ILE A 112 2.77 -9.67 -1.79
C ILE A 112 3.25 -11.09 -1.47
N SER A 113 3.23 -11.51 -0.19
CA SER A 113 3.58 -12.88 0.18
C SER A 113 2.61 -13.89 -0.42
N PRO A 114 3.05 -15.15 -0.71
CA PRO A 114 2.21 -16.19 -1.28
C PRO A 114 0.89 -16.37 -0.53
N GLY A 115 -0.22 -16.43 -1.24
CA GLY A 115 -1.58 -16.47 -0.65
C GLY A 115 -2.08 -15.12 -0.13
N GLY A 116 -1.32 -14.06 -0.28
CA GLY A 116 -1.69 -12.71 0.11
C GLY A 116 -2.74 -12.05 -0.80
N SER A 117 -3.01 -10.79 -0.51
CA SER A 117 -4.03 -10.04 -1.25
C SER A 117 -3.69 -9.84 -2.73
N TYR A 118 -2.39 -9.79 -3.07
CA TYR A 118 -1.94 -9.65 -4.44
C TYR A 118 -2.28 -10.87 -5.31
N ASP A 119 -2.07 -12.09 -4.80
CA ASP A 119 -2.39 -13.30 -5.55
C ASP A 119 -3.88 -13.40 -5.85
N THR A 120 -4.73 -13.07 -4.87
CA THR A 120 -6.19 -13.00 -5.08
C THR A 120 -6.55 -11.91 -6.09
N ALA A 121 -5.94 -10.72 -5.96
CA ALA A 121 -6.19 -9.58 -6.85
C ALA A 121 -5.79 -9.90 -8.31
N LYS A 122 -4.70 -10.66 -8.54
CA LYS A 122 -4.31 -11.15 -9.87
C LYS A 122 -5.41 -11.97 -10.53
N LEU A 123 -6.02 -12.89 -9.79
CA LEU A 123 -7.11 -13.71 -10.34
C LEU A 123 -8.32 -12.86 -10.71
N VAL A 124 -8.75 -11.99 -9.80
CA VAL A 124 -9.86 -11.07 -10.04
C VAL A 124 -9.56 -10.14 -11.22
N SER A 125 -8.36 -9.58 -11.28
CA SER A 125 -7.92 -8.70 -12.39
C SER A 125 -8.02 -9.43 -13.74
N LYS A 126 -7.48 -10.64 -13.82
CA LYS A 126 -7.48 -11.40 -15.08
C LYS A 126 -8.86 -11.91 -15.45
N ARG A 127 -9.58 -12.55 -14.51
CA ARG A 127 -10.84 -13.21 -14.82
C ARG A 127 -12.01 -12.24 -15.00
N LEU A 128 -12.04 -11.16 -14.20
CA LEU A 128 -13.14 -10.19 -14.22
C LEU A 128 -12.85 -9.03 -15.16
N TYR A 129 -11.67 -8.40 -15.05
CA TYR A 129 -11.36 -7.17 -15.79
C TYR A 129 -10.57 -7.42 -17.08
N ASN A 130 -10.06 -8.63 -17.30
CA ASN A 130 -9.17 -8.99 -18.41
C ASN A 130 -7.92 -8.10 -18.47
N TRP A 131 -7.43 -7.67 -17.29
CA TRP A 131 -6.24 -6.87 -17.12
C TRP A 131 -5.12 -7.74 -16.52
N ASP A 132 -3.92 -7.66 -17.06
CA ASP A 132 -2.76 -8.33 -16.47
C ASP A 132 -2.33 -7.60 -15.20
N ALA A 133 -2.04 -8.37 -14.15
CA ALA A 133 -1.61 -7.77 -12.89
C ALA A 133 -0.31 -6.98 -13.08
N PRO A 134 -0.15 -5.82 -12.41
CA PRO A 134 1.07 -5.03 -12.48
C PRO A 134 2.31 -5.84 -12.07
N VAL A 135 3.46 -5.52 -12.65
CA VAL A 135 4.74 -5.98 -12.09
C VAL A 135 4.86 -5.43 -10.67
N THR A 136 5.23 -6.29 -9.72
CA THR A 136 5.31 -5.88 -8.32
C THR A 136 6.72 -5.97 -7.78
N MET A 137 6.99 -5.14 -6.77
CA MET A 137 8.20 -5.19 -5.95
C MET A 137 7.77 -5.25 -4.49
N LYS A 138 8.20 -6.31 -3.80
CA LYS A 138 7.92 -6.48 -2.37
C LYS A 138 8.83 -5.56 -1.55
N TYR A 139 8.24 -4.80 -0.62
CA TYR A 139 8.98 -4.07 0.41
C TYR A 139 8.63 -4.53 1.82
N ASP A 140 9.57 -4.34 2.74
CA ASP A 140 9.41 -4.72 4.14
C ASP A 140 8.98 -3.52 5.00
N PHE A 141 8.74 -3.79 6.29
CA PHE A 141 8.25 -2.79 7.23
C PHE A 141 9.34 -1.82 7.67
N VAL A 142 8.94 -0.55 7.83
CA VAL A 142 9.67 0.42 8.61
C VAL A 142 9.17 0.36 10.04
N LYS A 143 10.09 0.19 10.98
CA LYS A 143 9.79 0.13 12.42
C LYS A 143 10.27 1.37 13.16
N LEU A 144 9.79 1.55 14.34
CA LEU A 144 10.32 2.52 15.29
C LEU A 144 11.27 1.81 16.25
N LYS A 145 12.50 2.29 16.35
CA LYS A 145 13.51 1.73 17.28
C LYS A 145 12.99 1.77 18.72
N GLY A 146 13.18 0.68 19.45
CA GLY A 146 12.72 0.56 20.84
C GLY A 146 11.23 0.26 21.01
N VAL A 147 10.44 0.22 19.95
CA VAL A 147 9.02 -0.13 19.99
C VAL A 147 8.80 -1.50 19.36
N PRO A 148 8.31 -2.49 20.12
CA PRO A 148 8.06 -3.82 19.58
C PRO A 148 6.91 -3.83 18.57
N GLY A 149 7.08 -4.61 17.50
CA GLY A 149 6.09 -4.83 16.46
C GLY A 149 6.13 -3.77 15.35
N LYS A 150 5.17 -3.86 14.42
CA LYS A 150 5.02 -2.88 13.33
C LYS A 150 4.29 -1.63 13.83
N MET A 151 4.58 -0.48 13.22
CA MET A 151 3.78 0.72 13.42
C MET A 151 2.33 0.46 13.01
N SER A 152 1.38 0.90 13.83
CA SER A 152 -0.06 0.69 13.59
C SER A 152 -0.84 1.92 14.01
N SER A 153 -1.55 2.52 13.06
CA SER A 153 -2.43 3.67 13.30
C SER A 153 -3.57 3.34 14.27
N SER A 154 -4.13 2.15 14.17
CA SER A 154 -5.22 1.70 15.07
C SER A 154 -4.80 1.57 16.53
N LYS A 155 -3.49 1.45 16.81
CA LYS A 155 -2.92 1.36 18.17
C LYS A 155 -2.29 2.68 18.65
N GLY A 156 -2.41 3.76 17.88
CA GLY A 156 -1.84 5.07 18.21
C GLY A 156 -0.29 5.10 18.24
N LYS A 157 0.37 4.07 17.71
CA LYS A 157 1.83 3.94 17.67
C LYS A 157 2.35 4.17 16.24
N VAL A 158 2.09 5.35 15.72
CA VAL A 158 2.56 5.78 14.40
C VAL A 158 3.26 7.11 14.55
N ILE A 159 4.43 7.23 13.95
CA ILE A 159 5.08 8.51 13.72
C ILE A 159 4.80 8.88 12.26
N SER A 160 4.23 10.06 12.06
CA SER A 160 3.98 10.57 10.72
C SER A 160 5.28 11.10 10.09
N LEU A 161 5.27 11.31 8.77
CA LEU A 161 6.39 11.97 8.10
C LEU A 161 6.61 13.40 8.62
N VAL A 162 5.55 14.09 9.03
CA VAL A 162 5.63 15.44 9.60
C VAL A 162 6.40 15.40 10.91
N ASP A 163 6.08 14.44 11.81
CA ASP A 163 6.80 14.27 13.07
C ASP A 163 8.28 13.91 12.82
N ALA A 164 8.56 13.08 11.81
CA ALA A 164 9.94 12.73 11.46
C ALA A 164 10.75 13.95 10.96
N LEU A 165 10.10 14.87 10.23
CA LEU A 165 10.73 16.10 9.74
C LEU A 165 11.02 17.13 10.82
N GLU A 166 10.49 16.97 12.04
CA GLU A 166 10.90 17.78 13.19
C GLU A 166 12.30 17.43 13.71
N VAL A 167 12.81 16.23 13.38
CA VAL A 167 14.10 15.71 13.82
C VAL A 167 15.08 15.55 12.67
N TYR A 168 14.60 15.11 11.51
CA TYR A 168 15.43 14.85 10.34
C TYR A 168 15.23 15.92 9.26
N GLN A 169 16.34 16.39 8.68
CA GLN A 169 16.27 17.14 7.43
C GLN A 169 15.69 16.24 6.32
N PRO A 170 14.94 16.80 5.35
CA PRO A 170 14.32 16.03 4.29
C PRO A 170 15.30 15.12 3.52
N GLU A 171 16.51 15.61 3.24
CA GLU A 171 17.58 14.89 2.56
C GLU A 171 18.05 13.67 3.38
N VAL A 172 18.23 13.85 4.69
CA VAL A 172 18.66 12.78 5.59
C VAL A 172 17.54 11.74 5.76
N LEU A 173 16.28 12.18 5.83
CA LEU A 173 15.15 11.25 5.88
C LEU A 173 15.06 10.41 4.58
N ARG A 174 15.23 11.02 3.42
CA ARG A 174 15.30 10.30 2.14
C ARG A 174 16.51 9.36 2.07
N TYR A 175 17.66 9.77 2.62
CA TYR A 175 18.85 8.94 2.72
C TYR A 175 18.59 7.66 3.53
N ILE A 176 17.86 7.74 4.66
CA ILE A 176 17.49 6.56 5.45
C ILE A 176 16.77 5.54 4.57
N PHE A 177 15.78 5.98 3.79
CA PHE A 177 15.03 5.07 2.91
C PHE A 177 15.89 4.56 1.75
N ALA A 178 16.67 5.41 1.10
CA ALA A 178 17.47 5.05 -0.07
C ALA A 178 18.67 4.15 0.27
N SER A 179 19.23 4.25 1.49
CA SER A 179 20.38 3.45 1.93
C SER A 179 20.01 2.02 2.35
N ASN A 180 18.75 1.77 2.69
CA ASN A 180 18.27 0.46 3.09
C ASN A 180 17.78 -0.35 1.89
N LYS A 181 17.95 -1.67 1.97
CA LYS A 181 17.36 -2.57 0.95
C LYS A 181 15.85 -2.62 1.11
N VAL A 182 15.16 -2.54 -0.02
CA VAL A 182 13.69 -2.46 -0.07
C VAL A 182 13.02 -3.67 0.59
N ASP A 183 13.59 -4.86 0.38
CA ASP A 183 13.07 -6.14 0.89
C ASP A 183 13.54 -6.49 2.31
N HIS A 184 14.19 -5.55 3.01
CA HIS A 184 14.66 -5.70 4.38
C HIS A 184 13.97 -4.71 5.31
N GLU A 185 13.61 -5.22 6.47
CA GLU A 185 13.07 -4.41 7.56
C GLU A 185 14.17 -3.50 8.13
N PHE A 186 13.84 -2.25 8.39
CA PHE A 186 14.73 -1.34 9.10
C PHE A 186 13.95 -0.49 10.12
N SER A 187 14.69 0.14 11.05
CA SER A 187 14.09 0.97 12.09
C SER A 187 14.55 2.42 11.96
N ILE A 188 13.61 3.35 12.12
CA ILE A 188 13.92 4.77 12.31
C ILE A 188 14.08 5.02 13.81
N SER A 189 15.10 5.80 14.18
CA SER A 189 15.40 6.17 15.55
C SER A 189 15.09 7.65 15.79
N PHE A 190 14.70 7.99 17.01
CA PHE A 190 14.50 9.35 17.49
C PHE A 190 15.30 9.61 18.78
N ASP A 191 16.32 8.78 19.02
CA ASP A 191 17.28 8.89 20.12
C ASP A 191 18.67 9.30 19.61
N LEU A 192 19.72 9.02 20.36
CA LEU A 192 21.10 9.36 20.01
C LEU A 192 21.60 8.76 18.68
N ASP A 193 20.95 7.74 18.13
CA ASP A 193 21.32 7.20 16.82
C ASP A 193 21.08 8.18 15.67
N VAL A 194 20.28 9.22 15.89
CA VAL A 194 20.09 10.31 14.93
C VAL A 194 21.46 10.89 14.51
N ILE A 195 22.37 11.07 15.47
CA ILE A 195 23.74 11.57 15.21
C ILE A 195 24.47 10.63 14.24
N THR A 196 24.41 9.31 14.48
CA THR A 196 25.09 8.32 13.61
C THR A 196 24.50 8.33 12.19
N ILE A 197 23.21 8.57 12.05
CA ILE A 197 22.55 8.68 10.74
C ILE A 197 23.04 9.92 9.98
N TYR A 198 23.12 11.07 10.66
CA TYR A 198 23.68 12.30 10.09
C TYR A 198 25.16 12.13 9.72
N GLU A 199 25.97 11.52 10.57
CA GLU A 199 27.39 11.21 10.28
C GLU A 199 27.53 10.31 9.03
N ALA A 200 26.62 9.34 8.85
CA ALA A 200 26.62 8.48 7.67
C ALA A 200 26.27 9.28 6.40
N TYR A 201 25.28 10.16 6.47
CA TYR A 201 24.91 11.05 5.36
C TYR A 201 26.05 12.01 5.01
N ASP A 202 26.62 12.69 6.00
CA ASP A 202 27.76 13.62 5.82
C ASP A 202 28.97 12.91 5.22
N ARG A 203 29.19 11.66 5.58
CA ARG A 203 30.28 10.84 4.99
C ARG A 203 30.00 10.56 3.51
N THR A 204 28.78 10.20 3.14
CA THR A 204 28.39 10.03 1.74
C THR A 204 28.61 11.33 0.97
N GLU A 205 28.23 12.46 1.52
CA GLU A 205 28.43 13.78 0.93
C GLU A 205 29.93 14.07 0.73
N ARG A 206 30.78 13.87 1.75
CA ARG A 206 32.24 14.06 1.64
C ARG A 206 32.87 13.17 0.55
N MET A 207 32.38 11.93 0.39
CA MET A 207 32.83 11.04 -0.69
C MET A 207 32.45 11.56 -2.07
N VAL A 208 31.22 12.05 -2.22
CA VAL A 208 30.72 12.62 -3.50
C VAL A 208 31.51 13.83 -3.93
N TRP A 209 31.89 14.68 -2.98
CA TRP A 209 32.67 15.91 -3.24
C TRP A 209 34.19 15.70 -3.18
N GLY A 210 34.66 14.45 -3.07
CA GLY A 210 36.09 14.12 -3.09
C GLY A 210 36.88 14.58 -1.85
N VAL A 211 36.20 14.89 -0.75
CA VAL A 211 36.80 15.27 0.53
C VAL A 211 37.27 14.03 1.32
N GLU A 212 36.55 12.92 1.15
CA GLU A 212 36.87 11.63 1.75
C GLU A 212 36.92 10.54 0.67
N GLU A 213 37.90 9.63 0.80
CA GLU A 213 38.00 8.49 -0.10
C GLU A 213 37.59 7.18 0.60
N PRO A 214 36.98 6.22 -0.15
CA PRO A 214 36.73 4.90 0.37
C PRO A 214 38.03 4.21 0.83
N LYS A 215 38.00 3.54 1.99
CA LYS A 215 39.14 2.78 2.55
C LYS A 215 39.38 1.44 1.82
N GLU A 216 38.97 1.33 0.56
CA GLU A 216 39.19 0.14 -0.28
C GLU A 216 40.48 0.28 -1.07
N LYS A 217 41.28 -0.82 -1.14
CA LYS A 217 42.57 -0.85 -1.85
C LYS A 217 42.43 -1.21 -3.33
N ASP A 218 41.41 -1.99 -3.67
CA ASP A 218 41.16 -2.39 -5.04
C ASP A 218 40.53 -1.20 -5.80
N PRO A 219 41.18 -0.70 -6.88
CA PRO A 219 40.67 0.45 -7.63
C PRO A 219 39.26 0.25 -8.20
N ALA A 220 38.95 -0.96 -8.72
CA ALA A 220 37.64 -1.24 -9.31
C ALA A 220 36.53 -1.25 -8.25
N LYS A 221 36.80 -1.81 -7.07
CA LYS A 221 35.85 -1.76 -5.95
C LYS A 221 35.70 -0.35 -5.39
N LYS A 222 36.77 0.43 -5.34
CA LYS A 222 36.73 1.83 -4.92
C LYS A 222 35.83 2.64 -5.82
N GLU A 223 35.94 2.48 -7.13
CA GLU A 223 35.07 3.13 -8.10
C GLU A 223 33.62 2.74 -7.93
N GLN A 224 33.33 1.45 -7.71
CA GLN A 224 31.97 0.97 -7.45
C GLN A 224 31.36 1.59 -6.18
N ILE A 225 32.14 1.72 -5.11
CA ILE A 225 31.71 2.38 -3.87
C ILE A 225 31.36 3.84 -4.17
N LEU A 226 32.23 4.57 -4.83
CA LEU A 226 32.01 5.98 -5.17
C LEU A 226 30.77 6.17 -6.04
N LEU A 227 30.57 5.31 -7.03
CA LEU A 227 29.37 5.34 -7.89
C LEU A 227 28.09 5.10 -7.07
N ARG A 228 28.13 4.14 -6.15
CA ARG A 228 27.02 3.85 -5.24
C ARG A 228 26.71 5.03 -4.32
N GLU A 229 27.73 5.61 -3.67
CA GLU A 229 27.55 6.76 -2.78
C GLU A 229 27.02 7.98 -3.54
N LYS A 230 27.52 8.22 -4.74
CA LYS A 230 27.01 9.28 -5.62
C LYS A 230 25.52 9.08 -5.91
N ARG A 231 25.12 7.86 -6.30
CA ARG A 231 23.72 7.53 -6.58
C ARG A 231 22.83 7.68 -5.35
N LEU A 232 23.32 7.26 -4.20
CA LEU A 232 22.62 7.38 -2.93
C LEU A 232 22.41 8.86 -2.55
N TYR A 233 23.44 9.69 -2.72
CA TYR A 233 23.36 11.12 -2.47
C TYR A 233 22.36 11.80 -3.42
N GLU A 234 22.40 11.50 -4.73
CA GLU A 234 21.44 11.98 -5.72
C GLU A 234 19.98 11.64 -5.35
N LEU A 235 19.72 10.40 -4.93
CA LEU A 235 18.40 9.93 -4.51
C LEU A 235 17.92 10.60 -3.22
N SER A 236 18.83 11.10 -2.41
CA SER A 236 18.51 11.77 -1.14
C SER A 236 18.12 13.23 -1.34
N GLN A 237 18.53 13.87 -2.42
CA GLN A 237 18.26 15.30 -2.63
C GLN A 237 16.77 15.59 -2.85
N THR A 238 16.33 16.74 -2.39
CA THR A 238 14.95 17.25 -2.52
C THR A 238 14.81 18.32 -3.60
N GLY A 239 15.92 18.75 -4.16
CA GLY A 239 16.03 19.72 -5.27
C GLY A 239 17.13 19.33 -6.24
N ASP A 240 17.53 20.27 -7.07
CA ASP A 240 18.67 20.10 -7.97
C ASP A 240 19.95 19.86 -7.15
N MET A 241 20.83 19.02 -7.69
CA MET A 241 22.17 18.82 -7.11
C MET A 241 22.89 20.16 -7.02
N PRO A 242 23.53 20.48 -5.88
CA PRO A 242 24.40 21.65 -5.81
C PRO A 242 25.49 21.57 -6.90
N LYS A 243 25.72 22.70 -7.55
CA LYS A 243 26.72 22.80 -8.62
C LYS A 243 28.12 22.94 -8.06
#